data_f4fe6c3daa8f8887af0a7f46dba58350
#
_entry.id   f4fe6c3daa8f8887af0a7f46dba58350
#
_cell.length_a   1.000
_cell.length_b   1.000
_cell.length_c   1.000
_cell.angle_alpha   90.00
_cell.angle_beta   90.00
_cell.angle_gamma   90.00
#
_symmetry.space_group_name_H-M   'P 1'
#
loop_
_entity.id
_entity.type
_entity.pdbx_description
1 polymer ?
#
loop_
_entity_poly.entity_id
_entity_poly.type
_entity_poly.pdbx_seq_one_letter_code
_entity_poly.pdbx_strand_id
1 'polypeptide(L)'
;MRLIDTHSHLFLEEFSEDFPQVIERARAAGVTHIFMPNIDSTTIEAMLSACSVYKGYCFPMIGLHPTSVNANYEKELEIVARELKFSKEYVAIGEIGMDLYWDKTYLKEQQIVLDKQVNWALEYDLPIVIHCRDAFDYIYKVLEPYKKTPLRGIFHSFTGTAEEATRVLEFSDFFIGINGVVTFKKSHLPETVSYTHLTL
;
A
#
# COMPACT_ATOMS: atom_id res chain seq x y z
N MET A 1 -7.92 19.56 -14.32
CA MET A 1 -6.86 19.08 -13.40
C MET A 1 -6.71 17.59 -13.64
N ARG A 2 -5.49 17.05 -13.67
CA ARG A 2 -5.27 15.59 -13.76
C ARG A 2 -5.08 15.05 -12.35
N LEU A 3 -5.86 14.05 -11.97
CA LEU A 3 -5.78 13.39 -10.67
C LEU A 3 -5.34 11.94 -10.86
N ILE A 4 -4.67 11.39 -9.86
CA ILE A 4 -4.32 9.98 -9.77
C ILE A 4 -4.82 9.49 -8.41
N ASP A 5 -5.64 8.43 -8.44
CA ASP A 5 -6.01 7.70 -7.23
C ASP A 5 -4.93 6.65 -6.97
N THR A 6 -4.14 6.87 -5.93
CA THR A 6 -2.98 6.03 -5.64
C THR A 6 -3.32 4.79 -4.81
N HIS A 7 -4.58 4.64 -4.34
CA HIS A 7 -4.95 3.53 -3.48
C HIS A 7 -6.46 3.33 -3.39
N SER A 8 -6.98 2.33 -4.08
CA SER A 8 -8.42 2.01 -4.10
C SER A 8 -8.67 0.53 -4.30
N HIS A 9 -9.48 -0.07 -3.44
CA HIS A 9 -9.87 -1.50 -3.52
C HIS A 9 -11.20 -1.66 -4.27
N LEU A 10 -11.36 -1.08 -5.47
CA LEU A 10 -12.62 -1.07 -6.22
C LEU A 10 -13.03 -2.45 -6.76
N PHE A 11 -12.19 -3.46 -6.62
CA PHE A 11 -12.48 -4.86 -6.96
C PHE A 11 -13.24 -5.61 -5.87
N LEU A 12 -13.46 -5.00 -4.70
CA LEU A 12 -14.20 -5.62 -3.61
C LEU A 12 -15.70 -5.69 -3.89
N GLU A 13 -16.38 -6.62 -3.20
CA GLU A 13 -17.80 -6.92 -3.40
C GLU A 13 -18.70 -5.68 -3.21
N GLU A 14 -18.30 -4.75 -2.37
CA GLU A 14 -19.03 -3.51 -2.11
C GLU A 14 -19.21 -2.64 -3.38
N PHE A 15 -18.36 -2.84 -4.39
CA PHE A 15 -18.43 -2.12 -5.66
C PHE A 15 -19.00 -2.95 -6.81
N SER A 16 -19.34 -4.23 -6.58
CA SER A 16 -19.75 -5.17 -7.64
C SER A 16 -20.96 -4.69 -8.44
N GLU A 17 -21.91 -4.01 -7.80
CA GLU A 17 -23.14 -3.54 -8.44
C GLU A 17 -22.95 -2.28 -9.31
N ASP A 18 -22.02 -1.39 -8.92
CA ASP A 18 -21.88 -0.08 -9.60
C ASP A 18 -20.43 0.23 -10.04
N PHE A 19 -19.54 -0.75 -10.09
CA PHE A 19 -18.14 -0.55 -10.47
C PHE A 19 -17.93 0.25 -11.76
N PRO A 20 -18.66 -0.02 -12.89
CA PRO A 20 -18.55 0.79 -14.09
C PRO A 20 -18.93 2.26 -13.86
N GLN A 21 -19.95 2.52 -13.07
CA GLN A 21 -20.40 3.87 -12.74
C GLN A 21 -19.41 4.60 -11.83
N VAL A 22 -18.73 3.87 -10.90
CA VAL A 22 -17.63 4.42 -10.08
C VAL A 22 -16.50 4.89 -11.00
N ILE A 23 -16.09 4.07 -11.97
CA ILE A 23 -15.06 4.44 -12.95
C ILE A 23 -15.47 5.65 -13.79
N GLU A 24 -16.71 5.72 -14.27
CA GLU A 24 -17.20 6.87 -15.01
C GLU A 24 -17.19 8.16 -14.19
N ARG A 25 -17.63 8.10 -12.93
CA ARG A 25 -17.57 9.25 -11.99
C ARG A 25 -16.12 9.70 -11.74
N ALA A 26 -15.20 8.75 -11.55
CA ALA A 26 -13.79 9.04 -11.37
C ALA A 26 -13.19 9.74 -12.60
N ARG A 27 -13.47 9.25 -13.80
CA ARG A 27 -13.06 9.89 -15.07
C ARG A 27 -13.62 11.29 -15.21
N ALA A 28 -14.91 11.47 -14.93
CA ALA A 28 -15.57 12.78 -14.98
C ALA A 28 -14.96 13.78 -13.97
N ALA A 29 -14.50 13.30 -12.82
CA ALA A 29 -13.77 14.09 -11.84
C ALA A 29 -12.31 14.40 -12.23
N GLY A 30 -11.80 13.84 -13.33
CA GLY A 30 -10.45 14.07 -13.82
C GLY A 30 -9.41 13.07 -13.31
N VAL A 31 -9.84 11.95 -12.67
CA VAL A 31 -8.94 10.85 -12.34
C VAL A 31 -8.48 10.17 -13.61
N THR A 32 -7.18 10.02 -13.78
CA THR A 32 -6.57 9.45 -15.00
C THR A 32 -5.98 8.06 -14.77
N HIS A 33 -5.67 7.71 -13.53
CA HIS A 33 -5.10 6.43 -13.12
C HIS A 33 -5.66 6.04 -11.76
N ILE A 34 -5.90 4.75 -11.56
CA ILE A 34 -6.28 4.17 -10.27
C ILE A 34 -5.35 3.00 -9.99
N PHE A 35 -4.70 3.01 -8.84
CA PHE A 35 -3.85 1.92 -8.38
C PHE A 35 -4.63 1.05 -7.40
N MET A 36 -4.64 -0.27 -7.64
CA MET A 36 -5.43 -1.25 -6.89
C MET A 36 -4.51 -2.20 -6.13
N PRO A 37 -4.29 -1.98 -4.83
CA PRO A 37 -3.47 -2.86 -4.02
C PRO A 37 -4.23 -4.13 -3.64
N ASN A 38 -3.52 -5.27 -3.66
CA ASN A 38 -4.04 -6.56 -3.25
C ASN A 38 -4.19 -6.65 -1.72
N ILE A 39 -5.03 -7.55 -1.26
CA ILE A 39 -5.23 -7.86 0.16
C ILE A 39 -4.60 -9.22 0.49
N ASP A 40 -5.06 -10.28 -0.16
CA ASP A 40 -4.56 -11.66 0.00
C ASP A 40 -4.84 -12.49 -1.26
N SER A 41 -4.58 -13.80 -1.20
CA SER A 41 -4.77 -14.69 -2.36
C SER A 41 -6.20 -14.72 -2.89
N THR A 42 -7.20 -14.48 -2.06
CA THR A 42 -8.62 -14.53 -2.45
C THR A 42 -9.05 -13.34 -3.31
N THR A 43 -8.30 -12.25 -3.28
CA THR A 43 -8.64 -10.99 -3.98
C THR A 43 -7.87 -10.80 -5.29
N ILE A 44 -6.83 -11.61 -5.56
CA ILE A 44 -5.97 -11.46 -6.75
C ILE A 44 -6.78 -11.52 -8.05
N GLU A 45 -7.63 -12.54 -8.20
CA GLU A 45 -8.39 -12.75 -9.44
C GLU A 45 -9.35 -11.59 -9.73
N ALA A 46 -10.09 -11.13 -8.71
CA ALA A 46 -11.02 -10.00 -8.84
C ALA A 46 -10.27 -8.70 -9.20
N MET A 47 -9.14 -8.43 -8.56
CA MET A 47 -8.31 -7.27 -8.83
C MET A 47 -7.77 -7.29 -10.27
N LEU A 48 -7.18 -8.42 -10.71
CA LEU A 48 -6.64 -8.56 -12.06
C LEU A 48 -7.75 -8.44 -13.13
N SER A 49 -8.92 -9.03 -12.87
CA SER A 49 -10.08 -8.89 -13.74
C SER A 49 -10.50 -7.44 -13.91
N ALA A 50 -10.63 -6.69 -12.80
CA ALA A 50 -10.95 -5.27 -12.82
C ALA A 50 -9.91 -4.45 -13.61
N CYS A 51 -8.61 -4.70 -13.38
CA CYS A 51 -7.53 -4.03 -14.10
C CYS A 51 -7.50 -4.39 -15.59
N SER A 52 -7.82 -5.62 -15.95
CA SER A 52 -7.90 -6.08 -17.34
C SER A 52 -9.00 -5.37 -18.12
N VAL A 53 -10.20 -5.23 -17.51
CA VAL A 53 -11.35 -4.51 -18.12
C VAL A 53 -11.01 -3.04 -18.36
N TYR A 54 -10.29 -2.41 -17.44
CA TYR A 54 -9.90 -0.99 -17.52
C TYR A 54 -8.40 -0.81 -17.73
N LYS A 55 -7.85 -1.59 -18.66
CA LYS A 55 -6.41 -1.57 -18.99
C LYS A 55 -5.92 -0.18 -19.35
N GLY A 56 -4.80 0.22 -18.74
CA GLY A 56 -4.22 1.57 -18.90
C GLY A 56 -4.91 2.65 -18.06
N TYR A 57 -5.90 2.26 -17.26
CA TYR A 57 -6.58 3.14 -16.31
C TYR A 57 -6.48 2.60 -14.87
N CYS A 58 -6.69 1.28 -14.69
CA CYS A 58 -6.52 0.58 -13.43
C CYS A 58 -5.21 -0.23 -13.47
N PHE A 59 -4.43 -0.18 -12.38
CA PHE A 59 -3.11 -0.78 -12.27
C PHE A 59 -3.02 -1.65 -11.02
N PRO A 60 -2.69 -2.95 -11.16
CA PRO A 60 -2.65 -3.86 -10.03
C PRO A 60 -1.35 -3.71 -9.23
N MET A 61 -1.44 -3.88 -7.93
CA MET A 61 -0.31 -4.09 -7.03
C MET A 61 -0.48 -5.42 -6.31
N ILE A 62 0.61 -6.10 -5.99
CA ILE A 62 0.57 -7.44 -5.38
C ILE A 62 1.21 -7.42 -4.00
N GLY A 63 0.55 -8.02 -3.01
CA GLY A 63 1.07 -8.14 -1.66
C GLY A 63 0.12 -8.93 -0.76
N LEU A 64 0.62 -9.27 0.42
CA LEU A 64 -0.16 -9.80 1.53
C LEU A 64 -0.33 -8.70 2.57
N HIS A 65 -1.58 -8.23 2.71
CA HIS A 65 -1.95 -7.21 3.67
C HIS A 65 -1.77 -7.70 5.12
N PRO A 66 -1.29 -6.88 6.04
CA PRO A 66 -1.01 -7.31 7.41
C PRO A 66 -2.20 -7.89 8.17
N THR A 67 -3.41 -7.42 7.90
CA THR A 67 -4.63 -7.96 8.54
C THR A 67 -5.00 -9.37 8.06
N SER A 68 -4.47 -9.82 6.92
CA SER A 68 -4.62 -11.19 6.40
C SER A 68 -3.49 -12.13 6.85
N VAL A 69 -2.50 -11.63 7.60
CA VAL A 69 -1.43 -12.46 8.16
C VAL A 69 -1.97 -13.31 9.30
N ASN A 70 -1.89 -14.62 9.13
CA ASN A 70 -2.37 -15.62 10.09
C ASN A 70 -1.46 -16.86 10.09
N ALA A 71 -1.87 -17.95 10.72
CA ALA A 71 -1.08 -19.19 10.78
C ALA A 71 -0.72 -19.79 9.40
N ASN A 72 -1.40 -19.38 8.33
CA ASN A 72 -1.16 -19.86 6.96
C ASN A 72 -0.38 -18.86 6.10
N TYR A 73 0.24 -17.82 6.69
CA TYR A 73 0.90 -16.74 5.97
C TYR A 73 1.98 -17.21 4.97
N GLU A 74 2.63 -18.34 5.25
CA GLU A 74 3.65 -18.90 4.34
C GLU A 74 3.03 -19.34 3.01
N LYS A 75 1.84 -19.92 3.03
CA LYS A 75 1.11 -20.28 1.80
C LYS A 75 0.67 -19.06 1.02
N GLU A 76 0.22 -18.02 1.69
CA GLU A 76 -0.10 -16.74 1.07
C GLU A 76 1.13 -16.14 0.39
N LEU A 77 2.29 -16.13 1.06
CA LEU A 77 3.55 -15.68 0.48
C LEU A 77 3.99 -16.51 -0.73
N GLU A 78 3.78 -17.84 -0.72
CA GLU A 78 4.06 -18.70 -1.88
C GLU A 78 3.21 -18.32 -3.10
N ILE A 79 1.93 -17.95 -2.88
CA ILE A 79 1.04 -17.48 -3.94
C ILE A 79 1.52 -16.14 -4.50
N VAL A 80 1.81 -15.16 -3.62
CA VAL A 80 2.34 -13.85 -4.03
C VAL A 80 3.64 -13.99 -4.80
N ALA A 81 4.58 -14.84 -4.33
CA ALA A 81 5.84 -15.08 -5.02
C ALA A 81 5.63 -15.71 -6.41
N ARG A 82 4.67 -16.61 -6.55
CA ARG A 82 4.32 -17.21 -7.83
C ARG A 82 3.76 -16.15 -8.79
N GLU A 83 2.86 -15.29 -8.34
CA GLU A 83 2.32 -14.19 -9.14
C GLU A 83 3.42 -13.26 -9.63
N LEU A 84 4.31 -12.81 -8.76
CA LEU A 84 5.47 -11.97 -9.12
C LEU A 84 6.38 -12.62 -10.16
N LYS A 85 6.58 -13.94 -10.07
CA LYS A 85 7.44 -14.66 -10.99
C LYS A 85 6.87 -14.78 -12.40
N PHE A 86 5.55 -14.92 -12.53
CA PHE A 86 4.90 -15.24 -13.81
C PHE A 86 4.16 -14.05 -14.43
N SER A 87 3.87 -13.00 -13.69
CA SER A 87 3.23 -11.78 -14.18
C SER A 87 4.17 -10.58 -14.07
N LYS A 88 4.15 -9.71 -15.08
CA LYS A 88 4.86 -8.43 -15.08
C LYS A 88 3.88 -7.24 -15.08
N GLU A 89 2.63 -7.49 -14.75
CA GLU A 89 1.59 -6.46 -14.77
C GLU A 89 1.57 -5.61 -13.50
N TYR A 90 2.14 -6.12 -12.42
CA TYR A 90 2.17 -5.43 -11.13
C TYR A 90 3.09 -4.22 -11.16
N VAL A 91 2.58 -3.09 -10.67
CA VAL A 91 3.30 -1.81 -10.65
C VAL A 91 3.94 -1.49 -9.31
N ALA A 92 3.58 -2.24 -8.26
CA ALA A 92 4.14 -2.10 -6.91
C ALA A 92 3.95 -3.41 -6.11
N ILE A 93 4.70 -3.53 -5.02
CA ILE A 93 4.41 -4.51 -3.96
C ILE A 93 3.51 -3.81 -2.92
N GLY A 94 2.26 -4.21 -2.86
CA GLY A 94 1.28 -3.58 -1.97
C GLY A 94 -0.13 -4.21 -2.05
N GLU A 95 -0.86 -4.06 -0.99
CA GLU A 95 -0.56 -3.35 0.25
C GLU A 95 0.17 -4.28 1.22
N ILE A 96 1.26 -3.82 1.81
CA ILE A 96 2.06 -4.56 2.77
C ILE A 96 2.28 -3.73 4.02
N GLY A 97 2.82 -4.29 5.10
CA GLY A 97 3.09 -3.49 6.30
C GLY A 97 2.72 -4.21 7.59
N MET A 98 2.27 -3.45 8.58
CA MET A 98 1.83 -4.00 9.86
C MET A 98 0.60 -3.28 10.40
N ASP A 99 -0.33 -4.05 10.98
CA ASP A 99 -1.52 -3.58 11.69
C ASP A 99 -1.57 -4.24 13.08
N LEU A 100 -1.42 -3.43 14.13
CA LEU A 100 -1.45 -3.89 15.51
C LEU A 100 -2.64 -3.31 16.28
N TYR A 101 -3.57 -2.69 15.57
CA TYR A 101 -4.78 -2.10 16.15
C TYR A 101 -5.79 -3.18 16.55
N TRP A 102 -6.07 -4.11 15.63
CA TRP A 102 -7.10 -5.12 15.85
C TRP A 102 -6.59 -6.32 16.61
N ASP A 103 -5.42 -6.85 16.22
CA ASP A 103 -4.83 -8.06 16.78
C ASP A 103 -3.30 -7.99 16.75
N LYS A 104 -2.67 -8.44 17.83
CA LYS A 104 -1.20 -8.51 17.98
C LYS A 104 -0.67 -9.95 18.00
N THR A 105 -1.55 -10.92 17.78
CA THR A 105 -1.20 -12.35 17.84
C THR A 105 -0.08 -12.69 16.87
N TYR A 106 -0.15 -12.16 15.66
CA TYR A 106 0.78 -12.44 14.56
C TYR A 106 1.82 -11.32 14.33
N LEU A 107 2.21 -10.60 15.39
CA LEU A 107 3.18 -9.50 15.28
C LEU A 107 4.50 -9.96 14.64
N LYS A 108 5.05 -11.09 15.07
CA LYS A 108 6.32 -11.63 14.52
C LYS A 108 6.17 -12.06 13.07
N GLU A 109 5.07 -12.71 12.75
CA GLU A 109 4.75 -13.14 11.41
C GLU A 109 4.56 -11.95 10.47
N GLN A 110 3.88 -10.87 10.91
CA GLN A 110 3.78 -9.63 10.14
C GLN A 110 5.15 -9.01 9.85
N GLN A 111 6.10 -9.04 10.80
CA GLN A 111 7.46 -8.57 10.55
C GLN A 111 8.20 -9.44 9.51
N ILE A 112 8.07 -10.78 9.60
CA ILE A 112 8.66 -11.73 8.64
C ILE A 112 8.06 -11.50 7.24
N VAL A 113 6.73 -11.37 7.17
CA VAL A 113 5.99 -11.13 5.93
C VAL A 113 6.40 -9.83 5.28
N LEU A 114 6.52 -8.75 6.08
CA LEU A 114 6.96 -7.45 5.58
C LEU A 114 8.38 -7.53 5.02
N ASP A 115 9.33 -8.07 5.78
CA ASP A 115 10.73 -8.21 5.34
C ASP A 115 10.85 -9.02 4.03
N LYS A 116 10.11 -10.11 3.93
CA LYS A 116 10.06 -10.94 2.72
C LYS A 116 9.60 -10.15 1.49
N GLN A 117 8.54 -9.37 1.65
CA GLN A 117 7.94 -8.56 0.58
C GLN A 117 8.81 -7.35 0.21
N VAL A 118 9.53 -6.76 1.15
CA VAL A 118 10.55 -5.73 0.89
C VAL A 118 11.69 -6.29 0.03
N ASN A 119 12.15 -7.53 0.31
CA ASN A 119 13.17 -8.18 -0.51
C ASN A 119 12.68 -8.41 -1.95
N TRP A 120 11.41 -8.82 -2.14
CA TRP A 120 10.84 -8.92 -3.49
C TRP A 120 10.76 -7.56 -4.20
N ALA A 121 10.42 -6.49 -3.47
CA ALA A 121 10.40 -5.16 -4.07
C ALA A 121 11.77 -4.77 -4.66
N LEU A 122 12.85 -5.09 -3.96
CA LEU A 122 14.20 -4.88 -4.45
C LEU A 122 14.55 -5.81 -5.62
N GLU A 123 14.18 -7.09 -5.53
CA GLU A 123 14.44 -8.10 -6.58
C GLU A 123 13.76 -7.76 -7.90
N TYR A 124 12.50 -7.29 -7.85
CA TYR A 124 11.68 -6.96 -9.02
C TYR A 124 11.73 -5.47 -9.41
N ASP A 125 12.52 -4.66 -8.71
CA ASP A 125 12.60 -3.20 -8.91
C ASP A 125 11.24 -2.50 -8.85
N LEU A 126 10.40 -2.89 -7.88
CA LEU A 126 9.08 -2.31 -7.66
C LEU A 126 9.05 -1.45 -6.39
N PRO A 127 8.28 -0.36 -6.38
CA PRO A 127 8.03 0.39 -5.14
C PRO A 127 7.15 -0.42 -4.17
N ILE A 128 7.19 -0.05 -2.88
CA ILE A 128 6.31 -0.63 -1.86
C ILE A 128 5.23 0.36 -1.43
N VAL A 129 4.04 -0.17 -1.13
CA VAL A 129 2.92 0.59 -0.56
C VAL A 129 2.62 0.05 0.81
N ILE A 130 2.88 0.88 1.83
CA ILE A 130 2.93 0.45 3.23
C ILE A 130 1.66 0.88 3.97
N HIS A 131 0.96 -0.11 4.53
CA HIS A 131 -0.02 0.03 5.58
C HIS A 131 0.68 0.13 6.93
N CYS A 132 0.33 1.15 7.71
CA CYS A 132 0.86 1.33 9.06
C CYS A 132 -0.27 1.72 10.02
N ARG A 133 -0.61 0.83 10.96
CA ARG A 133 -1.58 1.14 12.00
C ARG A 133 -1.11 0.61 13.36
N ASP A 134 -0.83 1.54 14.29
CA ASP A 134 -0.27 1.26 15.62
C ASP A 134 1.02 0.42 15.58
N ALA A 135 1.83 0.54 14.52
CA ALA A 135 2.95 -0.35 14.24
C ALA A 135 4.22 0.34 13.72
N PHE A 136 4.31 1.67 13.76
CA PHE A 136 5.37 2.42 13.10
C PHE A 136 6.78 1.95 13.49
N ASP A 137 7.09 1.84 14.78
CA ASP A 137 8.42 1.43 15.23
C ASP A 137 8.81 0.02 14.79
N TYR A 138 7.84 -0.89 14.69
CA TYR A 138 8.07 -2.25 14.19
C TYR A 138 8.37 -2.25 12.70
N ILE A 139 7.61 -1.49 11.91
CA ILE A 139 7.85 -1.33 10.46
C ILE A 139 9.21 -0.68 10.23
N TYR A 140 9.49 0.43 10.94
CA TYR A 140 10.76 1.13 10.80
C TYR A 140 11.96 0.24 11.10
N LYS A 141 11.88 -0.58 12.15
CA LYS A 141 12.93 -1.55 12.50
C LYS A 141 13.16 -2.59 11.39
N VAL A 142 12.11 -3.02 10.70
CA VAL A 142 12.24 -3.92 9.54
C VAL A 142 12.87 -3.19 8.36
N LEU A 143 12.50 -1.93 8.11
CA LEU A 143 13.00 -1.15 6.98
C LEU A 143 14.40 -0.56 7.18
N GLU A 144 14.85 -0.34 8.40
CA GLU A 144 16.11 0.33 8.72
C GLU A 144 17.34 -0.26 7.98
N PRO A 145 17.49 -1.60 7.86
CA PRO A 145 18.59 -2.20 7.10
C PRO A 145 18.60 -1.81 5.61
N TYR A 146 17.46 -1.39 5.07
CA TYR A 146 17.28 -1.08 3.66
C TYR A 146 17.49 0.39 3.29
N LYS A 147 17.82 1.28 4.25
CA LYS A 147 18.02 2.73 4.02
C LYS A 147 19.03 3.07 2.93
N LYS A 148 20.02 2.21 2.70
CA LYS A 148 21.09 2.43 1.70
C LYS A 148 20.89 1.63 0.42
N THR A 149 19.73 1.03 0.26
CA THR A 149 19.33 0.31 -0.96
C THR A 149 18.47 1.20 -1.87
N PRO A 150 18.25 0.84 -3.12
CA PRO A 150 17.34 1.57 -4.00
C PRO A 150 15.85 1.32 -3.68
N LEU A 151 15.52 0.94 -2.45
CA LEU A 151 14.15 0.76 -2.03
C LEU A 151 13.40 2.09 -2.07
N ARG A 152 12.24 2.10 -2.71
CA ARG A 152 11.34 3.26 -2.80
C ARG A 152 9.94 2.87 -2.39
N GLY A 153 9.18 3.81 -1.86
CA GLY A 153 7.84 3.49 -1.39
C GLY A 153 7.05 4.65 -0.84
N ILE A 154 5.86 4.31 -0.37
CA ILE A 154 4.95 5.25 0.26
C ILE A 154 4.34 4.64 1.52
N PHE A 155 4.33 5.39 2.61
CA PHE A 155 3.44 5.12 3.73
C PHE A 155 2.05 5.62 3.36
N HIS A 156 1.18 4.69 2.97
CA HIS A 156 -0.19 4.99 2.60
C HIS A 156 -0.99 5.46 3.82
N SER A 157 -1.85 6.46 3.61
CA SER A 157 -2.77 6.93 4.67
C SER A 157 -2.07 7.22 5.99
N PHE A 158 -0.91 7.88 5.93
CA PHE A 158 -0.09 8.15 7.10
C PHE A 158 -0.86 8.93 8.16
N THR A 159 -0.83 8.46 9.40
CA THR A 159 -1.47 9.07 10.57
C THR A 159 -0.51 9.32 11.73
N GLY A 160 0.78 9.16 11.47
CA GLY A 160 1.84 9.29 12.47
C GLY A 160 2.19 10.73 12.83
N THR A 161 3.15 10.85 13.73
CA THR A 161 3.69 12.12 14.23
C THR A 161 4.68 12.75 13.27
N ALA A 162 5.05 14.02 13.52
CA ALA A 162 6.10 14.71 12.77
C ALA A 162 7.47 14.01 12.91
N GLU A 163 7.75 13.42 14.07
CA GLU A 163 8.98 12.65 14.30
C GLU A 163 8.99 11.37 13.45
N GLU A 164 7.89 10.62 13.42
CA GLU A 164 7.75 9.45 12.56
C GLU A 164 7.84 9.82 11.08
N ALA A 165 7.22 10.93 10.66
CA ALA A 165 7.34 11.45 9.31
C ALA A 165 8.80 11.77 8.95
N THR A 166 9.55 12.41 9.84
CA THR A 166 10.96 12.70 9.66
C THR A 166 11.77 11.41 9.45
N ARG A 167 11.49 10.36 10.23
CA ARG A 167 12.14 9.05 10.08
C ARG A 167 11.82 8.37 8.74
N VAL A 168 10.59 8.53 8.24
CA VAL A 168 10.25 8.04 6.87
C VAL A 168 11.09 8.75 5.83
N LEU A 169 11.25 10.08 5.95
CA LEU A 169 11.99 10.89 4.99
C LEU A 169 13.52 10.74 5.07
N GLU A 170 14.04 9.94 6.01
CA GLU A 170 15.44 9.48 5.98
C GLU A 170 15.73 8.50 4.83
N PHE A 171 14.69 7.89 4.26
CA PHE A 171 14.80 7.13 3.03
C PHE A 171 14.65 8.08 1.83
N SER A 172 15.62 8.07 0.89
CA SER A 172 15.68 9.05 -0.21
C SER A 172 14.45 9.07 -1.11
N ASP A 173 13.81 7.91 -1.29
CA ASP A 173 12.74 7.71 -2.27
C ASP A 173 11.44 7.21 -1.59
N PHE A 174 11.20 7.68 -0.37
CA PHE A 174 9.96 7.42 0.34
C PHE A 174 9.07 8.66 0.41
N PHE A 175 7.78 8.42 0.34
CA PHE A 175 6.74 9.43 0.42
C PHE A 175 5.76 9.13 1.56
N ILE A 176 5.01 10.14 1.95
CA ILE A 176 3.93 10.06 2.92
C ILE A 176 2.62 10.35 2.20
N GLY A 177 1.69 9.40 2.22
CA GLY A 177 0.36 9.56 1.67
C GLY A 177 -0.58 10.23 2.68
N ILE A 178 -1.08 11.41 2.35
CA ILE A 178 -2.04 12.15 3.18
C ILE A 178 -3.44 11.93 2.63
N ASN A 179 -4.36 11.50 3.48
CA ASN A 179 -5.76 11.26 3.13
C ASN A 179 -6.73 12.19 3.86
N GLY A 180 -8.04 11.94 3.74
CA GLY A 180 -9.11 12.72 4.35
C GLY A 180 -9.04 12.87 5.88
N VAL A 181 -8.28 12.03 6.59
CA VAL A 181 -8.06 12.14 8.05
C VAL A 181 -7.44 13.48 8.43
N VAL A 182 -6.69 14.11 7.53
CA VAL A 182 -6.12 15.46 7.75
C VAL A 182 -7.20 16.50 8.05
N THR A 183 -8.43 16.30 7.60
CA THR A 183 -9.56 17.23 7.82
C THR A 183 -10.29 16.99 9.14
N PHE A 184 -9.98 15.95 9.89
CA PHE A 184 -10.66 15.66 11.14
C PHE A 184 -10.21 16.62 12.24
N LYS A 185 -11.17 17.15 13.01
CA LYS A 185 -10.93 18.16 14.06
C LYS A 185 -9.90 17.75 15.12
N LYS A 186 -9.72 16.45 15.35
CA LYS A 186 -8.76 15.91 16.33
C LYS A 186 -7.50 15.33 15.67
N SER A 187 -7.32 15.53 14.37
CA SER A 187 -6.13 15.05 13.67
C SER A 187 -4.93 15.95 13.94
N HIS A 188 -3.79 15.37 14.25
CA HIS A 188 -2.50 16.06 14.35
C HIS A 188 -1.78 16.16 13.00
N LEU A 189 -2.34 15.56 11.95
CA LEU A 189 -1.74 15.57 10.60
C LEU A 189 -1.49 16.95 10.01
N PRO A 190 -2.33 18.00 10.22
CA PRO A 190 -2.02 19.33 9.72
C PRO A 190 -0.67 19.86 10.23
N GLU A 191 -0.30 19.56 11.49
CA GLU A 191 1.00 19.91 12.05
C GLU A 191 2.10 19.09 11.39
N THR A 192 1.93 17.76 11.31
CA THR A 192 2.89 16.85 10.66
C THR A 192 3.16 17.26 9.22
N VAL A 193 2.12 17.56 8.46
CA VAL A 193 2.21 17.98 7.04
C VAL A 193 2.97 19.29 6.88
N SER A 194 2.84 20.25 7.81
CA SER A 194 3.55 21.53 7.74
C SER A 194 5.07 21.37 7.84
N TYR A 195 5.56 20.30 8.44
CA TYR A 195 7.00 19.99 8.56
C TYR A 195 7.58 19.24 7.37
N THR A 196 6.75 18.61 6.54
CA THR A 196 7.20 17.69 5.51
C THR A 196 7.36 18.29 4.11
N HIS A 197 7.31 19.62 3.96
CA HIS A 197 7.45 20.29 2.66
C HIS A 197 6.60 19.64 1.56
N LEU A 198 5.28 19.58 1.77
CA LEU A 198 4.39 19.30 0.66
C LEU A 198 4.49 20.49 -0.30
N THR A 199 5.30 20.37 -1.33
CA THR A 199 5.13 21.15 -2.55
C THR A 199 3.85 20.67 -3.22
N LEU A 200 2.76 21.40 -2.93
CA LEU A 200 1.51 21.27 -3.67
C LEU A 200 1.68 21.76 -5.11
#